data_2cc876b03f673de9c18a798c917f5ae4
#
_entry.id   2cc876b03f673de9c18a798c917f5ae4
#
_cell.length_a   1.000
_cell.length_b   1.000
_cell.length_c   1.000
_cell.angle_alpha   90.00
_cell.angle_beta   90.00
_cell.angle_gamma   90.00
#
_symmetry.space_group_name_H-M   'P 1'
#
loop_
_entity.id
_entity.type
_entity.pdbx_description
1 polymer ?
#
loop_
_entity_poly.entity_id
_entity_poly.type
_entity_poly.pdbx_seq_one_letter_code
_entity_poly.pdbx_strand_id
1 'polypeptide(L)'
;MAEAIYAGAGNHARLIAADDAVPDDLLAADGYVFVCPENLGSMTGMMKEMFDRCYYPLLGRIEGRPYATAIAAGSDGRGAQAQIDRIVTGWRLRRVTEPLIVNLGAQEPAAILAQKHVPQNRVKDCMDMGVGLAEGLALGIF
;
A
#
# COMPACT_ATOMS: atom_id res chain seq x y z
N MET A 1 7.02 5.75 4.96
CA MET A 1 6.94 4.76 3.84
C MET A 1 6.19 5.36 2.65
N ALA A 2 4.94 5.79 2.81
CA ALA A 2 4.15 6.32 1.69
C ALA A 2 4.81 7.51 0.98
N GLU A 3 5.33 8.48 1.72
CA GLU A 3 6.06 9.62 1.16
C GLU A 3 7.32 9.20 0.38
N ALA A 4 8.04 8.16 0.86
CA ALA A 4 9.22 7.65 0.18
C ALA A 4 8.85 6.95 -1.14
N ILE A 5 7.78 6.16 -1.15
CA ILE A 5 7.23 5.53 -2.38
C ILE A 5 6.80 6.62 -3.38
N TYR A 6 6.08 7.62 -2.91
CA TYR A 6 5.66 8.75 -3.71
C TYR A 6 6.85 9.52 -4.31
N ALA A 7 7.88 9.80 -3.48
CA ALA A 7 9.11 10.44 -3.96
C ALA A 7 9.83 9.61 -5.04
N GLY A 8 9.85 8.27 -4.90
CA GLY A 8 10.38 7.36 -5.91
C GLY A 8 9.59 7.38 -7.22
N ALA A 9 8.26 7.39 -7.14
CA ALA A 9 7.40 7.43 -8.33
C ALA A 9 7.40 8.81 -9.04
N GLY A 10 7.82 9.87 -8.35
CA GLY A 10 7.93 11.21 -8.90
C GLY A 10 6.59 11.77 -9.40
N ASN A 11 6.63 12.51 -10.49
CA ASN A 11 5.45 13.19 -11.07
C ASN A 11 4.42 12.23 -11.69
N HIS A 12 4.69 10.93 -11.70
CA HIS A 12 3.80 9.90 -12.24
C HIS A 12 2.80 9.37 -11.19
N ALA A 13 2.86 9.85 -9.96
CA ALA A 13 2.01 9.38 -8.88
C ALA A 13 1.27 10.52 -8.17
N ARG A 14 0.21 10.15 -7.46
CA ARG A 14 -0.49 10.98 -6.48
C ARG A 14 -0.45 10.26 -5.13
N LEU A 15 -0.13 10.97 -4.08
CA LEU A 15 -0.24 10.49 -2.70
C LEU A 15 -1.57 10.97 -2.12
N ILE A 16 -2.43 10.03 -1.75
CA ILE A 16 -3.77 10.30 -1.23
C ILE A 16 -3.93 9.56 0.10
N ALA A 17 -4.40 10.25 1.12
CA ALA A 17 -4.72 9.60 2.38
C ALA A 17 -5.97 8.71 2.21
N ALA A 18 -6.04 7.60 2.96
CA ALA A 18 -7.12 6.62 2.79
C ALA A 18 -8.51 7.22 3.07
N ASP A 19 -8.62 8.13 4.03
CA ASP A 19 -9.86 8.82 4.37
C ASP A 19 -10.31 9.85 3.30
N ASP A 20 -9.38 10.38 2.50
CA ASP A 20 -9.67 11.32 1.41
C ASP A 20 -9.91 10.63 0.06
N ALA A 21 -9.39 9.41 -0.14
CA ALA A 21 -9.46 8.70 -1.42
C ALA A 21 -10.90 8.38 -1.81
N VAL A 22 -11.29 8.73 -3.03
CA VAL A 22 -12.62 8.45 -3.58
C VAL A 22 -12.54 7.51 -4.79
N PRO A 23 -13.64 6.84 -5.19
CA PRO A 23 -13.62 5.92 -6.34
C PRO A 23 -13.02 6.51 -7.62
N ASP A 24 -13.26 7.79 -7.89
CA ASP A 24 -12.74 8.46 -9.09
C ASP A 24 -11.20 8.58 -9.07
N ASP A 25 -10.58 8.72 -7.89
CA ASP A 25 -9.11 8.71 -7.79
C ASP A 25 -8.52 7.36 -8.21
N LEU A 26 -9.15 6.26 -7.78
CA LEU A 26 -8.72 4.92 -8.15
C LEU A 26 -9.01 4.63 -9.63
N LEU A 27 -10.13 5.13 -10.16
CA LEU A 27 -10.45 4.98 -11.59
C LEU A 27 -9.44 5.70 -12.48
N ALA A 28 -8.96 6.86 -12.05
CA ALA A 28 -8.00 7.67 -12.82
C ALA A 28 -6.57 7.12 -12.83
N ALA A 29 -6.23 6.19 -11.92
CA ALA A 29 -4.89 5.63 -11.80
C ALA A 29 -4.74 4.32 -12.59
N ASP A 30 -3.60 4.11 -13.22
CA ASP A 30 -3.28 2.87 -13.95
C ASP A 30 -2.72 1.76 -13.06
N GLY A 31 -2.32 2.08 -11.82
CA GLY A 31 -1.82 1.13 -10.83
C GLY A 31 -1.84 1.69 -9.41
N TYR A 32 -1.59 0.85 -8.41
CA TYR A 32 -1.78 1.21 -7.01
C TYR A 32 -0.65 0.74 -6.11
N VAL A 33 -0.30 1.55 -5.11
CA VAL A 33 0.46 1.09 -3.93
C VAL A 33 -0.39 1.33 -2.68
N PHE A 34 -0.82 0.25 -2.04
CA PHE A 34 -1.55 0.34 -0.78
C PHE A 34 -0.55 0.33 0.38
N VAL A 35 -0.54 1.42 1.15
CA VAL A 35 0.42 1.61 2.25
C VAL A 35 -0.34 1.82 3.55
N CYS A 36 -0.16 0.93 4.51
CA CYS A 36 -0.76 1.11 5.83
C CYS A 36 0.06 0.43 6.94
N PRO A 37 -0.10 0.84 8.20
CA PRO A 37 0.38 0.03 9.32
C PRO A 37 -0.52 -1.18 9.55
N GLU A 38 0.06 -2.25 10.11
CA GLU A 38 -0.69 -3.32 10.74
C GLU A 38 -1.05 -2.90 12.17
N ASN A 39 -2.34 -2.86 12.47
CA ASN A 39 -2.88 -2.63 13.79
C ASN A 39 -3.69 -3.84 14.24
N LEU A 40 -3.35 -4.41 15.39
CA LEU A 40 -4.06 -5.55 15.97
C LEU A 40 -4.19 -6.76 15.00
N GLY A 41 -3.12 -7.04 14.23
CA GLY A 41 -3.08 -8.13 13.27
C GLY A 41 -3.89 -7.89 11.99
N SER A 42 -4.22 -6.64 11.67
CA SER A 42 -5.15 -6.25 10.61
C SER A 42 -4.67 -4.94 9.97
N MET A 43 -5.13 -4.63 8.76
CA MET A 43 -4.94 -3.30 8.21
C MET A 43 -5.63 -2.25 9.09
N THR A 44 -5.20 -0.98 9.02
CA THR A 44 -5.86 0.10 9.75
C THR A 44 -7.34 0.23 9.39
N GLY A 45 -8.17 0.68 10.33
CA GLY A 45 -9.58 0.95 10.08
C GLY A 45 -9.81 1.95 8.94
N MET A 46 -8.95 2.97 8.80
CA MET A 46 -9.03 3.94 7.70
C MET A 46 -8.80 3.28 6.33
N MET A 47 -7.81 2.37 6.22
CA MET A 47 -7.59 1.63 4.98
C MET A 47 -8.77 0.70 4.68
N LYS A 48 -9.30 0.03 5.69
CA LYS A 48 -10.47 -0.85 5.52
C LYS A 48 -11.71 -0.06 5.09
N GLU A 49 -11.93 1.11 5.68
CA GLU A 49 -13.04 2.01 5.31
C GLU A 49 -12.93 2.49 3.86
N MET A 50 -11.73 2.87 3.42
CA MET A 50 -11.47 3.21 2.01
C MET A 50 -11.87 2.06 1.09
N PHE A 51 -11.48 0.83 1.42
CA PHE A 51 -11.89 -0.33 0.65
C PHE A 51 -13.40 -0.52 0.66
N ASP A 52 -14.07 -0.40 1.80
CA ASP A 52 -15.54 -0.55 1.90
C ASP A 52 -16.27 0.50 1.05
N ARG A 53 -15.81 1.74 1.07
CA ARG A 53 -16.38 2.85 0.32
C ARG A 53 -16.15 2.73 -1.19
N CYS A 54 -14.97 2.25 -1.59
CA CYS A 54 -14.58 2.19 -2.99
C CYS A 54 -14.91 0.85 -3.67
N TYR A 55 -15.17 -0.23 -2.91
CA TYR A 55 -15.23 -1.59 -3.46
C TYR A 55 -16.27 -1.74 -4.56
N TYR A 56 -17.53 -1.47 -4.26
CA TYR A 56 -18.62 -1.67 -5.21
C TYR A 56 -18.60 -0.68 -6.39
N PRO A 57 -18.30 0.62 -6.20
CA PRO A 57 -18.16 1.54 -7.34
C PRO A 57 -17.08 1.15 -8.36
N LEU A 58 -16.04 0.39 -7.93
CA LEU A 58 -14.91 0.00 -8.77
C LEU A 58 -15.01 -1.42 -9.34
N LEU A 59 -15.99 -2.19 -8.89
CA LEU A 59 -16.12 -3.59 -9.29
C LEU A 59 -16.31 -3.72 -10.82
N GLY A 60 -15.44 -4.51 -11.46
CA GLY A 60 -15.46 -4.69 -12.91
C GLY A 60 -14.89 -3.53 -13.73
N ARG A 61 -14.28 -2.52 -13.08
CA ARG A 61 -13.81 -1.29 -13.75
C ARG A 61 -12.29 -1.09 -13.71
N ILE A 62 -11.58 -1.81 -12.84
CA ILE A 62 -10.13 -1.67 -12.63
C ILE A 62 -9.40 -3.00 -12.73
N GLU A 63 -10.01 -4.00 -13.35
CA GLU A 63 -9.46 -5.34 -13.49
C GLU A 63 -8.12 -5.34 -14.23
N GLY A 64 -7.19 -6.18 -13.77
CA GLY A 64 -5.86 -6.34 -14.36
C GLY A 64 -4.85 -5.25 -14.02
N ARG A 65 -5.27 -4.14 -13.41
CA ARG A 65 -4.32 -3.08 -13.03
C ARG A 65 -3.31 -3.60 -12.01
N PRO A 66 -2.04 -3.19 -12.14
CA PRO A 66 -0.98 -3.62 -11.23
C PRO A 66 -1.14 -3.00 -9.85
N TYR A 67 -0.76 -3.76 -8.82
CA TYR A 67 -0.65 -3.23 -7.46
C TYR A 67 0.58 -3.74 -6.73
N ALA A 68 1.00 -2.96 -5.75
CA ALA A 68 1.99 -3.29 -4.75
C ALA A 68 1.47 -2.93 -3.35
N THR A 69 2.12 -3.45 -2.32
CA THR A 69 1.77 -3.16 -0.92
C THR A 69 3.00 -2.86 -0.09
N ALA A 70 2.86 -1.93 0.85
CA ALA A 70 3.90 -1.62 1.84
C ALA A 70 3.26 -1.53 3.23
N ILE A 71 3.67 -2.41 4.14
CA ILE A 71 3.08 -2.55 5.48
C ILE A 71 4.13 -2.22 6.53
N ALA A 72 3.81 -1.30 7.45
CA ALA A 72 4.58 -1.07 8.65
C ALA A 72 3.98 -1.90 9.79
N ALA A 73 4.77 -2.75 10.43
CA ALA A 73 4.27 -3.62 11.50
C ALA A 73 5.14 -3.53 12.76
N GLY A 74 4.52 -3.71 13.91
CA GLY A 74 5.24 -3.85 15.18
C GLY A 74 5.97 -5.18 15.26
N SER A 75 5.36 -6.28 14.83
CA SER A 75 5.89 -7.63 14.97
C SER A 75 5.69 -8.55 13.77
N ASP A 76 4.63 -8.42 12.98
CA ASP A 76 4.34 -9.36 11.88
C ASP A 76 4.07 -8.65 10.54
N GLY A 77 2.89 -8.07 10.32
CA GLY A 77 2.48 -7.41 9.08
C GLY A 77 1.71 -8.31 8.11
N ARG A 78 1.77 -9.63 8.27
CA ARG A 78 1.13 -10.58 7.37
C ARG A 78 -0.40 -10.56 7.42
N GLY A 79 -0.96 -10.19 8.58
CA GLY A 79 -2.41 -10.07 8.73
C GLY A 79 -2.99 -8.95 7.87
N ALA A 80 -2.40 -7.75 7.94
CA ALA A 80 -2.79 -6.63 7.09
C ALA A 80 -2.58 -6.95 5.60
N GLN A 81 -1.44 -7.57 5.25
CA GLN A 81 -1.14 -7.97 3.89
C GLN A 81 -2.19 -8.93 3.33
N ALA A 82 -2.52 -9.99 4.07
CA ALA A 82 -3.49 -10.98 3.64
C ALA A 82 -4.89 -10.40 3.42
N GLN A 83 -5.28 -9.42 4.25
CA GLN A 83 -6.57 -8.74 4.09
C GLN A 83 -6.61 -7.89 2.83
N ILE A 84 -5.56 -7.10 2.56
CA ILE A 84 -5.47 -6.31 1.34
C ILE A 84 -5.56 -7.24 0.13
N ASP A 85 -4.75 -8.28 0.08
CA ASP A 85 -4.73 -9.25 -1.03
C ASP A 85 -6.10 -9.87 -1.29
N ARG A 86 -6.80 -10.25 -0.23
CA ARG A 86 -8.13 -10.84 -0.35
C ARG A 86 -9.13 -9.86 -0.97
N ILE A 87 -9.08 -8.58 -0.58
CA ILE A 87 -9.99 -7.56 -1.10
C ILE A 87 -9.69 -7.24 -2.56
N VAL A 88 -8.42 -6.97 -2.88
CA VAL A 88 -8.02 -6.59 -4.25
C VAL A 88 -8.13 -7.75 -5.25
N THR A 89 -8.15 -8.99 -4.77
CA THR A 89 -8.52 -10.16 -5.58
C THR A 89 -9.95 -10.02 -6.10
N GLY A 90 -10.86 -9.47 -5.32
CA GLY A 90 -12.23 -9.16 -5.77
C GLY A 90 -12.27 -8.10 -6.87
N TRP A 91 -11.36 -7.14 -6.88
CA TRP A 91 -11.16 -6.19 -7.96
C TRP A 91 -10.36 -6.76 -9.14
N ARG A 92 -9.84 -8.00 -9.01
CA ARG A 92 -8.97 -8.67 -9.98
C ARG A 92 -7.71 -7.87 -10.32
N LEU A 93 -7.16 -7.17 -9.34
CA LEU A 93 -5.87 -6.50 -9.49
C LEU A 93 -4.74 -7.54 -9.59
N ARG A 94 -3.66 -7.17 -10.25
CA ARG A 94 -2.49 -8.03 -10.44
C ARG A 94 -1.32 -7.55 -9.59
N ARG A 95 -0.87 -8.37 -8.63
CA ARG A 95 0.35 -8.07 -7.87
C ARG A 95 1.56 -8.13 -8.80
N VAL A 96 2.41 -7.10 -8.73
CA VAL A 96 3.58 -6.99 -9.61
C VAL A 96 4.92 -7.04 -8.87
N THR A 97 4.91 -7.03 -7.54
CA THR A 97 6.11 -7.19 -6.71
C THR A 97 5.79 -7.87 -5.39
N GLU A 98 6.81 -8.40 -4.72
CA GLU A 98 6.66 -8.95 -3.37
C GLU A 98 6.21 -7.85 -2.39
N PRO A 99 5.40 -8.20 -1.38
CA PRO A 99 4.98 -7.25 -0.35
C PRO A 99 6.17 -6.69 0.42
N LEU A 100 6.22 -5.39 0.60
CA LEU A 100 7.21 -4.74 1.44
C LEU A 100 6.71 -4.64 2.88
N ILE A 101 7.03 -5.63 3.70
CA ILE A 101 6.70 -5.60 5.14
C ILE A 101 7.91 -5.09 5.90
N VAL A 102 7.74 -3.98 6.64
CA VAL A 102 8.75 -3.40 7.52
C VAL A 102 8.37 -3.69 8.96
N ASN A 103 9.06 -4.67 9.55
CA ASN A 103 8.91 -5.00 10.96
C ASN A 103 9.77 -4.07 11.81
N LEU A 104 9.14 -3.37 12.75
CA LEU A 104 9.77 -2.37 13.62
C LEU A 104 10.14 -2.93 15.01
N GLY A 105 9.89 -4.21 15.26
CA GLY A 105 10.29 -4.90 16.49
C GLY A 105 9.60 -4.40 17.76
N ALA A 106 8.42 -3.80 17.65
CA ALA A 106 7.70 -3.21 18.78
C ALA A 106 6.80 -4.26 19.46
N GLN A 107 7.35 -5.05 20.38
CA GLN A 107 6.64 -6.11 21.10
C GLN A 107 6.36 -5.76 22.56
N GLU A 108 7.21 -4.93 23.20
CA GLU A 108 7.02 -4.51 24.57
C GLU A 108 6.19 -3.22 24.66
N PRO A 109 5.42 -3.00 25.75
CA PRO A 109 4.55 -1.82 25.89
C PRO A 109 5.26 -0.49 25.64
N ALA A 110 6.47 -0.31 26.15
CA ALA A 110 7.25 0.91 25.92
C ALA A 110 7.59 1.10 24.43
N ALA A 111 8.00 0.03 23.75
CA ALA A 111 8.29 0.06 22.32
C ALA A 111 7.01 0.26 21.47
N ILE A 112 5.89 -0.31 21.92
CA ILE A 112 4.59 -0.13 21.24
C ILE A 112 4.13 1.33 21.30
N LEU A 113 4.31 1.99 22.45
CA LEU A 113 3.90 3.39 22.66
C LEU A 113 4.89 4.42 22.10
N ALA A 114 6.15 4.03 21.91
CA ALA A 114 7.17 4.93 21.39
C ALA A 114 6.90 5.32 19.92
N GLN A 115 7.36 6.51 19.55
CA GLN A 115 7.37 6.93 18.14
C GLN A 115 8.19 5.94 17.31
N LYS A 116 7.66 5.53 16.15
CA LYS A 116 8.33 4.58 15.26
C LYS A 116 9.10 5.33 14.18
N HIS A 117 10.27 4.79 13.85
CA HIS A 117 11.08 5.27 12.73
C HIS A 117 11.39 4.12 11.80
N VAL A 118 11.10 4.32 10.52
CA VAL A 118 11.47 3.35 9.48
C VAL A 118 12.97 3.41 9.25
N PRO A 119 13.71 2.29 9.33
CA PRO A 119 15.15 2.28 9.04
C PRO A 119 15.47 2.80 7.64
N GLN A 120 16.62 3.49 7.48
CA GLN A 120 16.97 4.16 6.23
C GLN A 120 17.06 3.22 5.02
N ASN A 121 17.57 2.00 5.23
CA ASN A 121 17.57 0.98 4.17
C ASN A 121 16.14 0.60 3.72
N ARG A 122 15.19 0.56 4.65
CA ARG A 122 13.78 0.26 4.32
C ARG A 122 13.07 1.46 3.68
N VAL A 123 13.51 2.68 3.99
CA VAL A 123 13.08 3.90 3.26
C VAL A 123 13.54 3.81 1.80
N LYS A 124 14.78 3.36 1.56
CA LYS A 124 15.28 3.12 0.21
C LYS A 124 14.45 2.08 -0.54
N ASP A 125 14.13 0.94 0.09
CA ASP A 125 13.26 -0.08 -0.51
C ASP A 125 11.89 0.49 -0.92
N CYS A 126 11.34 1.41 -0.10
CA CYS A 126 10.11 2.13 -0.44
C CYS A 126 10.28 3.00 -1.70
N MET A 127 11.38 3.75 -1.78
CA MET A 127 11.65 4.58 -2.97
C MET A 127 11.81 3.71 -4.21
N ASP A 128 12.58 2.62 -4.12
CA ASP A 128 12.81 1.68 -5.23
C ASP A 128 11.48 1.04 -5.70
N MET A 129 10.55 0.74 -4.79
CA MET A 129 9.21 0.27 -5.14
C MET A 129 8.44 1.31 -5.95
N GLY A 130 8.49 2.58 -5.55
CA GLY A 130 7.84 3.69 -6.28
C GLY A 130 8.40 3.85 -7.68
N VAL A 131 9.73 3.86 -7.82
CA VAL A 131 10.43 3.89 -9.12
C VAL A 131 9.97 2.72 -10.00
N GLY A 132 10.07 1.49 -9.46
CA GLY A 132 9.78 0.28 -10.24
C GLY A 132 8.34 0.21 -10.74
N LEU A 133 7.36 0.63 -9.93
CA LEU A 133 5.97 0.64 -10.37
C LEU A 133 5.72 1.72 -11.44
N ALA A 134 6.25 2.94 -11.24
CA ALA A 134 6.06 4.04 -12.18
C ALA A 134 6.73 3.75 -13.55
N GLU A 135 7.97 3.26 -13.53
CA GLU A 135 8.69 2.89 -14.76
C GLU A 135 8.02 1.69 -15.45
N GLY A 136 7.60 0.67 -14.70
CA GLY A 136 6.95 -0.50 -15.25
C GLY A 136 5.62 -0.16 -15.96
N LEU A 137 4.84 0.75 -15.39
CA LEU A 137 3.64 1.30 -16.04
C LEU A 137 3.98 2.11 -17.30
N ALA A 138 4.96 3.01 -17.21
CA ALA A 138 5.37 3.85 -18.35
C ALA A 138 5.91 3.03 -19.54
N LEU A 139 6.55 1.89 -19.25
CA LEU A 139 7.10 0.97 -20.25
C LEU A 139 6.10 -0.10 -20.72
N GLY A 140 4.90 -0.15 -20.14
CA GLY A 140 3.90 -1.18 -20.48
C GLY A 140 4.31 -2.61 -20.08
N ILE A 141 5.10 -2.74 -19.00
CA ILE A 141 5.54 -4.05 -18.48
C ILE A 141 4.43 -4.73 -17.67
N PHE A 142 3.54 -3.94 -17.10
CA PHE A 142 2.47 -4.42 -16.24
C PHE A 142 1.11 -4.44 -16.92
#